data_3ffdeaa398616a27a1ad2a50e01e695d
#
_entry.id   3ffdeaa398616a27a1ad2a50e01e695d
#
_cell.length_a   1.000
_cell.length_b   1.000
_cell.length_c   1.000
_cell.angle_alpha   90.00
_cell.angle_beta   90.00
_cell.angle_gamma   90.00
#
_symmetry.space_group_name_H-M   'P 1'
#
loop_
_entity.id
_entity.type
_entity.pdbx_description
1 polymer ?
#
loop_
_entity_poly.entity_id
_entity_poly.type
_entity_poly.pdbx_seq_one_letter_code
_entity_poly.pdbx_strand_id
1 'polypeptide(L)'
;MSRRLVAYFSASGVTGNVAKILAEAANADLYEIKPAVPYTATDLNWMNKKSRSSVEMQEKTSRPEMADHNAPVADADVIFVGFPIWWYVAPHIINSFLETYDFSGKTIVLFATSGGSDFCRTLEELEDSVHGTAHLMEGKMLNRKQDMETLKSWVDSLGL
;
A
#
# COMPACT_ATOMS: atom_id res chain seq x y z
N MET A 1 17.14 16.70 -4.02
CA MET A 1 15.70 16.41 -4.17
C MET A 1 15.43 14.95 -3.82
N SER A 2 14.39 14.73 -3.05
CA SER A 2 13.98 13.36 -2.71
C SER A 2 13.41 12.65 -3.93
N ARG A 3 13.85 11.43 -4.17
CA ARG A 3 13.23 10.55 -5.17
C ARG A 3 12.05 9.85 -4.53
N ARG A 4 10.94 9.83 -5.22
CA ARG A 4 9.68 9.31 -4.71
C ARG A 4 9.20 8.12 -5.54
N LEU A 5 8.64 7.14 -4.86
CA LEU A 5 8.04 5.95 -5.47
C LEU A 5 6.62 5.79 -4.92
N VAL A 6 5.67 5.50 -5.80
CA VAL A 6 4.32 5.07 -5.40
C VAL A 6 4.23 3.58 -5.70
N ALA A 7 4.16 2.77 -4.65
CA ALA A 7 3.97 1.32 -4.76
C ALA A 7 2.59 0.97 -4.23
N TYR A 8 1.82 0.17 -4.97
CA TYR A 8 0.44 -0.10 -4.59
C TYR A 8 0.02 -1.53 -4.90
N PHE A 9 -0.90 -2.03 -4.10
CA PHE A 9 -1.64 -3.25 -4.38
C PHE A 9 -3.10 -2.88 -4.64
N SER A 10 -3.66 -3.35 -5.74
CA SER A 10 -5.05 -3.07 -6.10
C SER A 10 -5.75 -4.35 -6.51
N ALA A 11 -6.82 -4.71 -5.80
CA ALA A 11 -7.59 -5.92 -6.09
C ALA A 11 -8.70 -5.65 -7.10
N SER A 12 -9.35 -4.49 -7.01
CA SER A 12 -10.51 -4.14 -7.85
C SER A 12 -10.28 -2.96 -8.79
N GLY A 13 -9.08 -2.39 -8.80
CA GLY A 13 -8.74 -1.25 -9.64
C GLY A 13 -8.90 0.12 -8.98
N VAL A 14 -9.60 0.21 -7.86
CA VAL A 14 -9.84 1.48 -7.17
C VAL A 14 -8.53 2.09 -6.67
N THR A 15 -7.75 1.32 -5.91
CA THR A 15 -6.46 1.78 -5.40
C THR A 15 -5.50 2.11 -6.55
N GLY A 16 -5.52 1.32 -7.61
CA GLY A 16 -4.66 1.53 -8.77
C GLY A 16 -4.93 2.85 -9.46
N ASN A 17 -6.19 3.22 -9.62
CA ASN A 17 -6.58 4.50 -10.23
C ASN A 17 -6.07 5.68 -9.41
N VAL A 18 -6.22 5.61 -8.09
CA VAL A 18 -5.75 6.67 -7.17
C VAL A 18 -4.22 6.74 -7.18
N ALA A 19 -3.55 5.58 -7.20
CA ALA A 19 -2.08 5.51 -7.21
C ALA A 19 -1.49 6.22 -8.43
N LYS A 20 -2.12 6.07 -9.59
CA LYS A 20 -1.66 6.73 -10.83
C LYS A 20 -1.73 8.25 -10.71
N ILE A 21 -2.83 8.78 -10.17
CA ILE A 21 -2.98 10.22 -9.98
C ILE A 21 -1.98 10.72 -8.95
N LEU A 22 -1.79 9.98 -7.87
CA LEU A 22 -0.82 10.34 -6.82
C LEU A 22 0.61 10.37 -7.36
N ALA A 23 0.98 9.39 -8.18
CA ALA A 23 2.32 9.35 -8.77
C ALA A 23 2.60 10.60 -9.61
N GLU A 24 1.63 11.07 -10.39
CA GLU A 24 1.76 12.31 -11.14
C GLU A 24 1.84 13.52 -10.20
N ALA A 25 0.97 13.58 -9.20
CA ALA A 25 0.94 14.70 -8.25
C ALA A 25 2.23 14.81 -7.45
N ALA A 26 2.83 13.68 -7.09
CA ALA A 26 4.05 13.61 -6.30
C ALA A 26 5.32 13.63 -7.16
N ASN A 27 5.20 13.61 -8.48
CA ASN A 27 6.31 13.45 -9.41
C ASN A 27 7.13 12.19 -9.03
N ALA A 28 6.45 11.08 -8.89
CA ALA A 28 6.99 9.82 -8.41
C ALA A 28 6.95 8.74 -9.48
N ASP A 29 7.84 7.77 -9.36
CA ASP A 29 7.74 6.53 -10.13
C ASP A 29 6.56 5.72 -9.62
N LEU A 30 6.00 4.85 -10.46
CA LEU A 30 4.84 4.03 -10.13
C LEU A 30 5.21 2.55 -10.24
N TYR A 31 4.88 1.77 -9.22
CA TYR A 31 5.12 0.33 -9.22
C TYR A 31 3.90 -0.40 -8.66
N GLU A 32 3.41 -1.38 -9.40
CA GLU A 32 2.30 -2.22 -8.93
C GLU A 32 2.84 -3.45 -8.19
N ILE A 33 2.40 -3.63 -6.93
CA ILE A 33 2.69 -4.83 -6.15
C ILE A 33 1.73 -5.90 -6.60
N LYS A 34 2.19 -6.82 -7.46
CA LYS A 34 1.34 -7.87 -8.02
C LYS A 34 1.49 -9.16 -7.23
N PRO A 35 0.38 -9.82 -6.86
CA PRO A 35 0.49 -11.16 -6.30
C PRO A 35 0.96 -12.15 -7.35
N ALA A 36 1.70 -13.18 -6.93
CA ALA A 36 2.17 -14.22 -7.84
C ALA A 36 0.99 -14.92 -8.51
N VAL A 37 -0.12 -15.08 -7.78
CA VAL A 37 -1.39 -15.59 -8.31
C VAL A 37 -2.42 -14.48 -8.16
N PRO A 38 -2.96 -13.92 -9.26
CA PRO A 38 -3.95 -12.85 -9.19
C PRO A 38 -5.20 -13.24 -8.41
N TYR A 39 -5.81 -12.28 -7.74
CA TYR A 39 -7.07 -12.51 -7.04
C TYR A 39 -8.24 -12.50 -8.02
N THR A 40 -9.10 -13.50 -7.93
CA THR A 40 -10.37 -13.56 -8.68
C THR A 40 -11.49 -12.94 -7.86
N ALA A 41 -12.65 -12.72 -8.49
CA ALA A 41 -13.83 -12.25 -7.76
C ALA A 41 -14.22 -13.21 -6.62
N THR A 42 -14.08 -14.51 -6.85
CA THR A 42 -14.33 -15.53 -5.82
C THR A 42 -13.33 -15.39 -4.67
N ASP A 43 -12.05 -15.17 -4.97
CA ASP A 43 -11.00 -14.97 -3.98
C ASP A 43 -11.27 -13.76 -3.09
N LEU A 44 -11.93 -12.74 -3.62
CA LEU A 44 -12.19 -11.48 -2.93
C LEU A 44 -13.53 -11.47 -2.18
N ASN A 45 -14.28 -12.56 -2.20
CA ASN A 45 -15.59 -12.62 -1.52
C ASN A 45 -15.42 -12.65 -0.01
N TRP A 46 -15.44 -11.46 0.60
CA TRP A 46 -15.24 -11.28 2.05
C TRP A 46 -16.36 -11.89 2.89
N MET A 47 -17.53 -12.16 2.30
CA MET A 47 -18.64 -12.82 3.01
C MET A 47 -18.43 -14.32 3.15
N ASN A 48 -17.55 -14.91 2.33
CA ASN A 48 -17.20 -16.31 2.42
C ASN A 48 -15.94 -16.49 3.26
N LYS A 49 -16.08 -17.08 4.44
CA LYS A 49 -14.96 -17.28 5.38
C LYS A 49 -13.87 -18.22 4.82
N LYS A 50 -14.17 -18.96 3.78
CA LYS A 50 -13.23 -19.88 3.12
C LYS A 50 -12.61 -19.29 1.86
N SER A 51 -12.98 -18.05 1.47
CA SER A 51 -12.36 -17.41 0.33
C SER A 51 -10.87 -17.15 0.60
N ARG A 52 -10.09 -17.01 -0.47
CA ARG A 52 -8.65 -16.79 -0.35
C ARG A 52 -8.32 -15.57 0.51
N SER A 53 -8.97 -14.43 0.27
CA SER A 53 -8.71 -13.23 1.04
C SER A 53 -9.09 -13.40 2.51
N SER A 54 -10.21 -14.06 2.79
CA SER A 54 -10.64 -14.31 4.17
C SER A 54 -9.64 -15.18 4.92
N VAL A 55 -9.15 -16.25 4.29
CA VAL A 55 -8.17 -17.16 4.89
C VAL A 55 -6.85 -16.45 5.13
N GLU A 56 -6.37 -15.67 4.16
CA GLU A 56 -5.12 -14.92 4.31
C GLU A 56 -5.19 -13.93 5.45
N MET A 57 -6.32 -13.25 5.62
CA MET A 57 -6.46 -12.23 6.65
C MET A 57 -6.74 -12.81 8.04
N GLN A 58 -7.26 -14.02 8.13
CA GLN A 58 -7.42 -14.72 9.40
C GLN A 58 -6.08 -15.26 9.93
N GLU A 59 -5.15 -15.55 9.04
CA GLU A 59 -3.82 -16.05 9.38
C GLU A 59 -2.85 -14.88 9.46
N LYS A 60 -2.52 -14.43 10.66
CA LYS A 60 -1.66 -13.25 10.88
C LYS A 60 -0.27 -13.38 10.27
N THR A 61 0.22 -14.61 10.12
CA THR A 61 1.56 -14.87 9.58
C THR A 61 1.55 -15.12 8.09
N SER A 62 0.38 -15.08 7.43
CA SER A 62 0.32 -15.30 5.99
C SER A 62 1.11 -14.21 5.26
N ARG A 63 1.87 -14.63 4.25
CA ARG A 63 2.67 -13.72 3.42
C ARG A 63 2.50 -14.12 1.96
N PRO A 64 1.45 -13.60 1.30
CA PRO A 64 1.24 -13.90 -0.11
C PRO A 64 2.47 -13.56 -0.92
N GLU A 65 2.83 -14.45 -1.84
CA GLU A 65 3.99 -14.25 -2.69
C GLU A 65 3.73 -13.19 -3.76
N MET A 66 4.73 -12.37 -4.03
CA MET A 66 4.67 -11.36 -5.08
C MET A 66 5.17 -11.93 -6.40
N ALA A 67 4.62 -11.42 -7.51
CA ALA A 67 4.99 -11.88 -8.85
C ALA A 67 6.45 -11.58 -9.20
N ASP A 68 7.00 -10.49 -8.67
CA ASP A 68 8.40 -10.13 -8.85
C ASP A 68 8.92 -9.36 -7.64
N HIS A 69 10.23 -9.11 -7.62
CA HIS A 69 10.89 -8.36 -6.54
C HIS A 69 11.71 -7.21 -7.15
N ASN A 70 11.14 -6.51 -8.11
CA ASN A 70 11.84 -5.50 -8.93
C ASN A 70 11.47 -4.06 -8.58
N ALA A 71 10.80 -3.82 -7.45
CA ALA A 71 10.44 -2.46 -7.06
C ALA A 71 11.71 -1.62 -6.85
N PRO A 72 11.78 -0.40 -7.43
CA PRO A 72 12.96 0.45 -7.34
C PRO A 72 13.07 1.15 -5.98
N VAL A 73 12.95 0.40 -4.90
CA VAL A 73 12.98 0.91 -3.52
C VAL A 73 14.35 1.51 -3.19
N ALA A 74 15.43 0.86 -3.65
CA ALA A 74 16.79 1.33 -3.35
C ALA A 74 17.05 2.75 -3.84
N ASP A 75 16.42 3.13 -4.96
CA ASP A 75 16.61 4.45 -5.57
C ASP A 75 15.70 5.53 -5.02
N ALA A 76 14.76 5.18 -4.14
CA ALA A 76 13.77 6.11 -3.62
C ALA A 76 14.12 6.51 -2.18
N ASP A 77 13.82 7.77 -1.83
CA ASP A 77 13.94 8.28 -0.46
C ASP A 77 12.59 8.23 0.26
N VAL A 78 11.51 8.39 -0.52
CA VAL A 78 10.14 8.38 0.00
C VAL A 78 9.34 7.36 -0.82
N ILE A 79 8.66 6.45 -0.13
CA ILE A 79 7.82 5.44 -0.75
C ILE A 79 6.40 5.62 -0.23
N PHE A 80 5.47 5.94 -1.15
CA PHE A 80 4.05 5.92 -0.86
C PHE A 80 3.57 4.50 -1.08
N VAL A 81 2.98 3.88 -0.06
CA VAL A 81 2.47 2.51 -0.16
C VAL A 81 0.96 2.53 -0.06
N GLY A 82 0.29 2.06 -1.09
CA GLY A 82 -1.16 2.11 -1.19
C GLY A 82 -1.82 0.75 -1.28
N PHE A 83 -3.02 0.64 -0.69
CA PHE A 83 -3.74 -0.62 -0.61
C PHE A 83 -5.20 -0.40 -0.22
N PRO A 84 -6.08 -1.38 -0.51
CA PRO A 84 -7.43 -1.37 0.07
C PRO A 84 -7.37 -1.85 1.52
N ILE A 85 -8.27 -1.36 2.36
CA ILE A 85 -8.38 -1.85 3.74
C ILE A 85 -9.19 -3.16 3.72
N TRP A 86 -8.61 -4.23 4.26
CA TRP A 86 -9.25 -5.54 4.44
C TRP A 86 -9.30 -5.89 5.93
N TRP A 87 -10.50 -6.02 6.48
CA TRP A 87 -10.69 -6.37 7.90
C TRP A 87 -9.84 -5.49 8.83
N TYR A 88 -9.96 -4.16 8.65
CA TYR A 88 -9.36 -3.14 9.52
C TYR A 88 -7.83 -2.99 9.40
N VAL A 89 -7.19 -3.68 8.47
CA VAL A 89 -5.74 -3.60 8.25
C VAL A 89 -5.41 -3.69 6.75
N ALA A 90 -4.13 -3.55 6.41
CA ALA A 90 -3.66 -3.76 5.04
C ALA A 90 -3.70 -5.25 4.67
N PRO A 91 -3.93 -5.60 3.40
CA PRO A 91 -3.74 -6.96 2.94
C PRO A 91 -2.32 -7.43 3.23
N HIS A 92 -2.15 -8.71 3.57
CA HIS A 92 -0.85 -9.23 4.01
C HIS A 92 0.22 -9.22 2.91
N ILE A 93 -0.15 -9.02 1.65
CA ILE A 93 0.84 -8.81 0.58
C ILE A 93 1.64 -7.52 0.83
N ILE A 94 1.07 -6.55 1.53
CA ILE A 94 1.78 -5.34 1.92
C ILE A 94 2.86 -5.68 2.95
N ASN A 95 2.56 -6.56 3.90
CA ASN A 95 3.57 -7.08 4.83
C ASN A 95 4.69 -7.78 4.05
N SER A 96 4.34 -8.60 3.05
CA SER A 96 5.32 -9.25 2.18
C SER A 96 6.23 -8.24 1.50
N PHE A 97 5.65 -7.17 0.97
CA PHE A 97 6.40 -6.09 0.30
C PHE A 97 7.37 -5.39 1.26
N LEU A 98 6.88 -5.00 2.42
CA LEU A 98 7.71 -4.29 3.41
C LEU A 98 8.83 -5.16 3.99
N GLU A 99 8.60 -6.46 4.09
CA GLU A 99 9.61 -7.40 4.60
C GLU A 99 10.65 -7.79 3.55
N THR A 100 10.34 -7.62 2.26
CA THR A 100 11.22 -8.04 1.16
C THR A 100 12.34 -7.05 0.89
N TYR A 101 12.09 -5.75 1.05
CA TYR A 101 13.04 -4.70 0.69
C TYR A 101 13.61 -4.03 1.94
N ASP A 102 14.78 -3.40 1.77
CA ASP A 102 15.40 -2.61 2.83
C ASP A 102 14.94 -1.16 2.74
N PHE A 103 14.18 -0.72 3.73
CA PHE A 103 13.67 0.64 3.83
C PHE A 103 14.45 1.51 4.83
N SER A 104 15.61 1.06 5.27
CA SER A 104 16.43 1.79 6.25
C SER A 104 16.72 3.22 5.78
N GLY A 105 16.47 4.19 6.65
CA GLY A 105 16.70 5.60 6.35
C GLY A 105 15.67 6.24 5.44
N LYS A 106 14.64 5.51 5.02
CA LYS A 106 13.60 5.99 4.11
C LYS A 106 12.33 6.34 4.85
N THR A 107 11.50 7.16 4.20
CA THR A 107 10.16 7.51 4.70
C THR A 107 9.13 6.72 3.92
N ILE A 108 8.21 6.06 4.62
CA ILE A 108 7.10 5.33 4.03
C ILE A 108 5.82 6.05 4.43
N VAL A 109 5.04 6.48 3.43
CA VAL A 109 3.76 7.15 3.65
C VAL A 109 2.65 6.26 3.15
N LEU A 110 1.73 5.87 4.04
CA LEU A 110 0.62 5.00 3.68
C LEU A 110 -0.53 5.81 3.08
N PHE A 111 -1.16 5.27 2.04
CA PHE A 111 -2.46 5.75 1.59
C PHE A 111 -3.34 4.53 1.35
N ALA A 112 -4.64 4.70 1.51
CA ALA A 112 -5.53 3.56 1.42
C ALA A 112 -6.90 3.94 0.87
N THR A 113 -7.60 2.94 0.38
CA THR A 113 -8.98 3.05 -0.06
C THR A 113 -9.84 2.06 0.73
N SER A 114 -11.10 2.42 0.98
CA SER A 114 -12.03 1.50 1.64
C SER A 114 -13.47 1.89 1.33
N GLY A 115 -14.40 1.03 1.70
CA GLY A 115 -15.82 1.28 1.56
C GLY A 115 -16.41 2.18 2.65
N GLY A 116 -15.59 2.67 3.59
CA GLY A 116 -16.08 3.54 4.67
C GLY A 116 -15.25 3.52 5.94
N SER A 117 -14.25 2.65 6.04
CA SER A 117 -13.35 2.64 7.19
C SER A 117 -12.17 3.58 6.98
N ASP A 118 -11.45 3.87 8.05
CA ASP A 118 -10.16 4.55 8.02
C ASP A 118 -9.03 3.53 8.08
N PHE A 119 -7.83 3.95 8.46
CA PHE A 119 -6.67 3.04 8.60
C PHE A 119 -6.85 2.02 9.73
N CYS A 120 -7.66 2.32 10.72
CA CYS A 120 -7.89 1.44 11.88
C CYS A 120 -6.56 1.00 12.50
N ARG A 121 -6.24 -0.30 12.48
CA ARG A 121 -5.01 -0.84 13.08
C ARG A 121 -3.88 -1.03 12.07
N THR A 122 -4.01 -0.48 10.88
CA THR A 122 -3.07 -0.71 9.79
C THR A 122 -1.64 -0.32 10.15
N LEU A 123 -1.43 0.88 10.69
CA LEU A 123 -0.09 1.34 11.04
C LEU A 123 0.57 0.40 12.04
N GLU A 124 -0.15 0.05 13.10
CA GLU A 124 0.31 -0.85 14.15
C GLU A 124 0.71 -2.22 13.60
N GLU A 125 -0.13 -2.78 12.72
CA GLU A 125 0.13 -4.10 12.13
C GLU A 125 1.30 -4.08 11.14
N LEU A 126 1.58 -2.96 10.50
CA LEU A 126 2.68 -2.86 9.55
C LEU A 126 4.02 -2.50 10.19
N GLU A 127 4.03 -1.93 11.38
CA GLU A 127 5.28 -1.54 12.06
C GLU A 127 6.23 -2.74 12.23
N ASP A 128 5.71 -3.91 12.54
CA ASP A 128 6.51 -5.11 12.74
C ASP A 128 7.14 -5.65 11.45
N SER A 129 6.60 -5.26 10.30
CA SER A 129 7.13 -5.66 8.99
C SER A 129 8.23 -4.73 8.48
N VAL A 130 8.42 -3.59 9.13
CA VAL A 130 9.43 -2.61 8.77
C VAL A 130 10.49 -2.58 9.85
N HIS A 131 11.74 -2.80 9.47
CA HIS A 131 12.84 -2.88 10.44
C HIS A 131 13.74 -1.65 10.38
N GLY A 132 14.40 -1.38 11.52
CA GLY A 132 15.48 -0.43 11.59
C GLY A 132 15.04 1.03 11.58
N THR A 133 15.68 1.82 10.74
CA THR A 133 15.58 3.28 10.75
C THR A 133 14.52 3.84 9.81
N ALA A 134 13.67 3.01 9.23
CA ALA A 134 12.60 3.47 8.36
C ALA A 134 11.56 4.27 9.18
N HIS A 135 11.09 5.37 8.57
CA HIS A 135 10.05 6.19 9.18
C HIS A 135 8.70 5.87 8.52
N LEU A 136 7.83 5.18 9.24
CA LEU A 136 6.51 4.79 8.76
C LEU A 136 5.47 5.79 9.23
N MET A 137 4.76 6.39 8.28
CA MET A 137 3.73 7.40 8.54
C MET A 137 2.37 6.91 8.05
N GLU A 138 1.34 7.09 8.86
CA GLU A 138 -0.02 7.00 8.39
C GLU A 138 -0.32 8.24 7.55
N GLY A 139 -0.65 8.05 6.29
CA GLY A 139 -0.89 9.16 5.39
C GLY A 139 -2.37 9.52 5.32
N LYS A 140 -3.02 9.18 4.20
CA LYS A 140 -4.39 9.65 3.97
C LYS A 140 -5.26 8.56 3.34
N MET A 141 -6.52 8.51 3.76
CA MET A 141 -7.55 7.71 3.09
C MET A 141 -8.00 8.45 1.83
N LEU A 142 -7.94 7.77 0.70
CA LEU A 142 -8.26 8.36 -0.61
C LEU A 142 -9.48 7.67 -1.21
N ASN A 143 -10.59 7.72 -0.46
CA ASN A 143 -11.81 6.95 -0.76
C ASN A 143 -12.70 7.55 -1.85
N ARG A 144 -12.55 8.85 -2.11
CA ARG A 144 -13.37 9.55 -3.08
C ARG A 144 -12.55 9.80 -4.34
N LYS A 145 -13.25 10.24 -5.39
CA LYS A 145 -12.57 10.67 -6.60
C LYS A 145 -11.54 11.75 -6.25
N GLN A 146 -10.30 11.49 -6.60
CA GLN A 146 -9.18 12.39 -6.29
C GLN A 146 -8.87 13.26 -7.51
N ASP A 147 -8.44 14.49 -7.26
CA ASP A 147 -7.92 15.34 -8.31
C ASP A 147 -6.44 15.67 -8.05
N MET A 148 -5.77 16.11 -9.11
CA MET A 148 -4.34 16.37 -9.09
C MET A 148 -3.96 17.45 -8.09
N GLU A 149 -4.71 18.53 -8.03
CA GLU A 149 -4.39 19.66 -7.15
C GLU A 149 -4.52 19.29 -5.67
N THR A 150 -5.57 18.59 -5.31
CA THR A 150 -5.79 18.14 -3.92
C THR A 150 -4.67 17.21 -3.47
N LEU A 151 -4.28 16.26 -4.31
CA LEU A 151 -3.20 15.34 -3.98
C LEU A 151 -1.84 16.04 -3.92
N LYS A 152 -1.60 16.97 -4.83
CA LYS A 152 -0.36 17.75 -4.83
C LYS A 152 -0.24 18.58 -3.56
N SER A 153 -1.32 19.24 -3.13
CA SER A 153 -1.35 19.99 -1.89
C SER A 153 -1.08 19.10 -0.69
N TRP A 154 -1.66 17.91 -0.67
CA TRP A 154 -1.42 16.96 0.40
C TRP A 154 0.06 16.54 0.46
N VAL A 155 0.63 16.18 -0.68
CA VAL A 155 2.05 15.78 -0.76
C VAL A 155 2.95 16.93 -0.28
N ASP A 156 2.68 18.15 -0.73
CA ASP A 156 3.44 19.32 -0.31
C ASP A 156 3.36 19.55 1.20
N SER A 157 2.21 19.25 1.81
CA SER A 157 2.00 19.41 3.24
C SER A 157 2.82 18.45 4.09
N LEU A 158 3.32 17.37 3.50
CA LEU A 158 4.10 16.36 4.23
C LEU A 158 5.54 16.80 4.52
N GLY A 159 6.02 17.83 3.85
CA GLY A 159 7.38 18.35 4.08
C GLY A 159 8.50 17.44 3.60
N LEU A 160 8.25 16.65 2.60
CA LEU A 160 9.21 15.65 2.08
C LEU A 160 10.22 16.26 1.12
#